data_f748c15b5a89ab1b9466d43642a0c5de
#
_entry.id   f748c15b5a89ab1b9466d43642a0c5de
#
_cell.length_a   1.000
_cell.length_b   1.000
_cell.length_c   1.000
_cell.angle_alpha   90.00
_cell.angle_beta   90.00
_cell.angle_gamma   90.00
#
_symmetry.space_group_name_H-M   'P 1'
#
loop_
_entity.id
_entity.type
_entity.pdbx_description
1 polymer ?
#
loop_
_entity_poly.entity_id
_entity_poly.type
_entity_poly.pdbx_seq_one_letter_code
_entity_poly.pdbx_strand_id
1 'polypeptide(L)'
;MGLEPFTAEDPIFVDEDVLRDSHKPEDLIERDRELAEYQSALKPVIKGARPRNIFLYGQTGVGKTVATQMIMDRLQRDQEDYDDLDVHVVHVVCKNLTSSYQVTVKLVNEFREPNNKVPTTGYPPDTVYVFLWEHLKQIDATHVLFVLDEVDAIGDDDNILYE
;
A
#
# COMPACT_ATOMS: atom_id res chain seq x y z
N MET A 1 -7.67 9.01 50.36
CA MET A 1 -6.79 9.44 49.27
C MET A 1 -7.70 9.50 48.05
N GLY A 2 -8.18 10.66 47.66
CA GLY A 2 -9.06 10.84 46.51
C GLY A 2 -8.20 10.99 45.26
N LEU A 3 -8.69 10.45 44.16
CA LEU A 3 -8.11 10.71 42.84
C LEU A 3 -8.33 12.18 42.48
N GLU A 4 -7.30 12.87 42.06
CA GLU A 4 -7.43 14.22 41.55
C GLU A 4 -8.19 14.21 40.21
N PRO A 5 -8.98 15.25 39.91
CA PRO A 5 -9.67 15.33 38.63
C PRO A 5 -8.67 15.43 37.48
N PHE A 6 -8.98 14.74 36.35
CA PHE A 6 -8.24 14.88 35.14
C PHE A 6 -8.34 16.33 34.61
N THR A 7 -7.22 17.04 34.57
CA THR A 7 -7.14 18.40 34.03
C THR A 7 -6.39 18.39 32.69
N ALA A 8 -6.87 19.19 31.73
CA ALA A 8 -6.24 19.31 30.40
C ALA A 8 -5.01 20.25 30.42
N GLU A 9 -4.51 20.64 31.59
CA GLU A 9 -3.64 21.80 31.74
C GLU A 9 -2.14 21.56 31.56
N ASP A 10 -1.68 20.30 31.45
CA ASP A 10 -0.27 20.01 31.14
C ASP A 10 -0.18 18.90 30.05
N PRO A 11 -0.20 19.24 28.78
CA PRO A 11 0.06 18.25 27.74
C PRO A 11 1.49 17.73 27.89
N ILE A 12 1.64 16.43 28.17
CA ILE A 12 2.93 15.75 28.24
C ILE A 12 3.61 15.79 26.84
N PHE A 13 2.81 15.96 25.80
CA PHE A 13 3.27 16.00 24.41
C PHE A 13 3.00 17.36 23.79
N VAL A 14 3.97 17.86 23.04
CA VAL A 14 3.83 19.11 22.26
C VAL A 14 2.87 18.89 21.07
N ASP A 15 2.84 17.68 20.53
CA ASP A 15 1.95 17.26 19.45
C ASP A 15 1.62 15.76 19.63
N GLU A 16 0.39 15.45 20.00
CA GLU A 16 -0.06 14.07 20.18
C GLU A 16 -0.36 13.37 18.85
N ASP A 17 -0.56 14.13 17.78
CA ASP A 17 -0.86 13.56 16.45
C ASP A 17 0.34 12.78 15.89
N VAL A 18 1.56 13.11 16.31
CA VAL A 18 2.79 12.38 15.97
C VAL A 18 2.79 10.92 16.46
N LEU A 19 2.01 10.61 17.49
CA LEU A 19 1.92 9.27 18.07
C LEU A 19 0.82 8.41 17.44
N ARG A 20 0.03 8.95 16.54
CA ARG A 20 -1.03 8.19 15.87
C ARG A 20 -0.45 7.35 14.73
N ASP A 21 -1.00 6.16 14.52
CA ASP A 21 -0.66 5.28 13.39
C ASP A 21 -0.88 5.94 12.01
N SER A 22 -1.71 6.99 11.98
CA SER A 22 -1.99 7.79 10.78
C SER A 22 -1.00 8.92 10.54
N HIS A 23 -0.06 9.17 11.47
CA HIS A 23 0.92 10.24 11.32
C HIS A 23 1.85 9.94 10.15
N LYS A 24 1.92 10.86 9.20
CA LYS A 24 2.86 10.82 8.09
C LYS A 24 3.96 11.85 8.36
N PRO A 25 5.19 11.43 8.66
CA PRO A 25 6.30 12.37 8.79
C PRO A 25 6.57 13.04 7.44
N GLU A 26 6.98 14.30 7.47
CA GLU A 26 7.35 15.04 6.26
C GLU A 26 8.63 14.50 5.63
N ASP A 27 9.57 14.01 6.47
CA ASP A 27 10.86 13.45 6.04
C ASP A 27 11.19 12.17 6.79
N LEU A 28 11.85 11.24 6.12
CA LEU A 28 12.46 10.06 6.72
C LEU A 28 13.95 10.33 6.94
N ILE A 29 14.32 10.47 8.20
CA ILE A 29 15.71 10.75 8.59
C ILE A 29 16.59 9.52 8.28
N GLU A 30 17.78 9.75 7.70
CA GLU A 30 18.81 8.73 7.41
C GLU A 30 18.36 7.60 6.45
N ARG A 31 17.43 7.90 5.50
CA ARG A 31 16.92 6.94 4.51
C ARG A 31 17.08 7.41 3.07
N ASP A 32 17.91 8.41 2.82
CA ASP A 32 18.05 9.04 1.49
C ASP A 32 18.48 8.03 0.42
N ARG A 33 19.35 7.10 0.76
CA ARG A 33 19.83 6.08 -0.18
C ARG A 33 18.73 5.10 -0.56
N GLU A 34 18.03 4.54 0.42
CA GLU A 34 16.94 3.59 0.21
C GLU A 34 15.79 4.25 -0.56
N LEU A 35 15.44 5.49 -0.22
CA LEU A 35 14.42 6.26 -0.94
C LEU A 35 14.85 6.54 -2.39
N ALA A 36 16.12 6.87 -2.65
CA ALA A 36 16.62 7.09 -3.99
C ALA A 36 16.61 5.80 -4.84
N GLU A 37 16.96 4.65 -4.25
CA GLU A 37 16.87 3.34 -4.91
C GLU A 37 15.40 3.01 -5.26
N TYR A 38 14.48 3.26 -4.33
CA TYR A 38 13.05 3.06 -4.55
C TYR A 38 12.52 3.95 -5.68
N GLN A 39 12.79 5.26 -5.63
CA GLN A 39 12.43 6.20 -6.69
C GLN A 39 13.01 5.78 -8.05
N SER A 40 14.27 5.34 -8.07
CA SER A 40 14.94 4.88 -9.29
C SER A 40 14.22 3.69 -9.95
N ALA A 41 13.67 2.78 -9.13
CA ALA A 41 12.91 1.62 -9.64
C ALA A 41 11.55 2.02 -10.23
N LEU A 42 10.92 3.09 -9.72
CA LEU A 42 9.63 3.62 -10.17
C LEU A 42 9.76 4.68 -11.27
N LYS A 43 10.93 5.28 -11.45
CA LYS A 43 11.16 6.34 -12.44
C LYS A 43 10.70 5.98 -13.87
N PRO A 44 10.74 4.73 -14.36
CA PRO A 44 10.20 4.37 -15.66
C PRO A 44 8.71 4.67 -15.81
N VAL A 45 7.91 4.63 -14.73
CA VAL A 45 6.47 4.94 -14.73
C VAL A 45 6.22 6.33 -15.32
N ILE A 46 6.97 7.34 -14.89
CA ILE A 46 6.86 8.73 -15.38
C ILE A 46 7.09 8.84 -16.90
N LYS A 47 7.76 7.86 -17.48
CA LYS A 47 8.02 7.78 -18.93
C LYS A 47 7.02 6.87 -19.66
N GLY A 48 5.96 6.44 -19.01
CA GLY A 48 5.01 5.47 -19.55
C GLY A 48 5.60 4.05 -19.73
N ALA A 49 6.75 3.76 -19.11
CA ALA A 49 7.43 2.48 -19.23
C ALA A 49 7.20 1.61 -17.98
N ARG A 50 7.26 0.29 -18.16
CA ARG A 50 7.05 -0.67 -17.08
C ARG A 50 8.08 -0.49 -15.95
N PRO A 51 7.66 -0.29 -14.69
CA PRO A 51 8.56 -0.24 -13.55
C PRO A 51 9.13 -1.63 -13.22
N ARG A 52 10.13 -1.65 -12.33
CA ARG A 52 10.60 -2.89 -11.72
C ARG A 52 9.71 -3.24 -10.54
N ASN A 53 9.49 -4.54 -10.33
CA ASN A 53 8.91 -4.99 -9.06
C ASN A 53 9.91 -4.69 -7.93
N ILE A 54 9.39 -4.26 -6.79
CA ILE A 54 10.18 -3.85 -5.64
C ILE A 54 9.79 -4.75 -4.47
N PHE A 55 10.80 -5.31 -3.81
CA PHE A 55 10.61 -6.06 -2.59
C PHE A 55 11.35 -5.37 -1.43
N LEU A 56 10.59 -4.83 -0.49
CA LEU A 56 11.11 -4.18 0.72
C LEU A 56 11.13 -5.17 1.87
N TYR A 57 12.31 -5.44 2.40
CA TYR A 57 12.49 -6.32 3.54
C TYR A 57 13.29 -5.64 4.65
N GLY A 58 13.15 -6.12 5.87
CA GLY A 58 13.84 -5.56 7.05
C GLY A 58 13.00 -5.72 8.31
N GLN A 59 13.58 -5.38 9.45
CA GLN A 59 12.94 -5.50 10.75
C GLN A 59 11.64 -4.69 10.85
N THR A 60 10.76 -5.10 11.76
CA THR A 60 9.55 -4.33 12.08
C THR A 60 9.92 -2.98 12.68
N GLY A 61 9.16 -1.94 12.36
CA GLY A 61 9.37 -0.59 12.91
C GLY A 61 10.43 0.25 12.21
N VAL A 62 11.12 -0.26 11.17
CA VAL A 62 12.14 0.51 10.45
C VAL A 62 11.58 1.49 9.41
N GLY A 63 10.26 1.67 9.34
CA GLY A 63 9.62 2.67 8.48
C GLY A 63 9.29 2.21 7.06
N LYS A 64 9.26 0.89 6.76
CA LYS A 64 8.94 0.39 5.40
C LYS A 64 7.60 0.92 4.86
N THR A 65 6.53 0.76 5.64
CA THR A 65 5.18 1.23 5.28
C THR A 65 5.16 2.74 5.02
N VAL A 66 5.78 3.51 5.91
CA VAL A 66 5.84 4.98 5.79
C VAL A 66 6.63 5.39 4.54
N ALA A 67 7.79 4.77 4.29
CA ALA A 67 8.59 5.02 3.10
C ALA A 67 7.80 4.74 1.81
N THR A 68 7.07 3.61 1.78
CA THR A 68 6.23 3.23 0.65
C THR A 68 5.12 4.26 0.42
N GLN A 69 4.41 4.66 1.47
CA GLN A 69 3.36 5.67 1.38
C GLN A 69 3.90 7.00 0.86
N MET A 70 5.03 7.48 1.39
CA MET A 70 5.66 8.73 0.94
C MET A 70 6.03 8.68 -0.54
N ILE A 71 6.61 7.58 -1.01
CA ILE A 71 6.99 7.41 -2.42
C ILE A 71 5.75 7.35 -3.31
N MET A 72 4.70 6.63 -2.91
CA MET A 72 3.45 6.56 -3.68
C MET A 72 2.73 7.92 -3.73
N ASP A 73 2.63 8.62 -2.59
CA ASP A 73 2.05 9.95 -2.51
C ASP A 73 2.86 10.96 -3.37
N ARG A 74 4.18 10.79 -3.44
CA ARG A 74 5.04 11.61 -4.30
C ARG A 74 4.82 11.30 -5.78
N LEU A 75 4.76 10.02 -6.15
CA LEU A 75 4.51 9.60 -7.53
C LEU A 75 3.15 10.10 -8.04
N GLN A 76 2.11 10.02 -7.19
CA GLN A 76 0.78 10.52 -7.51
C GLN A 76 0.72 12.05 -7.67
N ARG A 77 1.54 12.79 -6.96
CA ARG A 77 1.67 14.26 -7.15
C ARG A 77 2.45 14.57 -8.41
N ASP A 78 3.59 13.89 -8.61
CA ASP A 78 4.46 14.15 -9.75
C ASP A 78 3.80 13.79 -11.10
N GLN A 79 2.84 12.85 -11.13
CA GLN A 79 2.09 12.52 -12.34
C GLN A 79 1.26 13.70 -12.88
N GLU A 80 0.82 14.63 -12.00
CA GLU A 80 0.03 15.79 -12.41
C GLU A 80 0.77 16.71 -13.39
N ASP A 81 2.10 16.60 -13.44
CA ASP A 81 2.95 17.33 -14.39
C ASP A 81 3.00 16.69 -15.79
N TYR A 82 2.30 15.54 -16.00
CA TYR A 82 2.36 14.74 -17.24
C TYR A 82 0.95 14.40 -17.74
N ASP A 83 0.51 15.07 -18.80
CA ASP A 83 -0.86 14.95 -19.35
C ASP A 83 -1.26 13.51 -19.76
N ASP A 84 -0.29 12.68 -20.18
CA ASP A 84 -0.52 11.33 -20.68
C ASP A 84 -0.26 10.23 -19.61
N LEU A 85 -0.09 10.63 -18.36
CA LEU A 85 0.23 9.71 -17.26
C LEU A 85 -0.91 9.66 -16.24
N ASP A 86 -1.48 8.47 -16.05
CA ASP A 86 -2.39 8.17 -14.95
C ASP A 86 -1.93 6.91 -14.22
N VAL A 87 -1.58 7.06 -12.94
CA VAL A 87 -1.08 6.00 -12.06
C VAL A 87 -2.09 5.71 -10.97
N HIS A 88 -2.70 4.56 -11.05
CA HIS A 88 -3.61 4.06 -10.02
C HIS A 88 -2.85 3.19 -9.01
N VAL A 89 -2.83 3.62 -7.75
CA VAL A 89 -2.15 2.88 -6.65
C VAL A 89 -3.19 2.16 -5.81
N VAL A 90 -3.04 0.84 -5.69
CA VAL A 90 -3.88 -0.03 -4.84
C VAL A 90 -3.04 -0.53 -3.69
N HIS A 91 -3.39 -0.15 -2.46
CA HIS A 91 -2.67 -0.53 -1.25
C HIS A 91 -3.47 -1.57 -0.44
N VAL A 92 -2.89 -2.74 -0.26
CA VAL A 92 -3.46 -3.85 0.51
C VAL A 92 -2.57 -4.21 1.68
N VAL A 93 -3.11 -4.13 2.89
CA VAL A 93 -2.45 -4.64 4.11
C VAL A 93 -2.80 -6.11 4.28
N CYS A 94 -1.78 -6.97 4.26
CA CYS A 94 -1.91 -8.44 4.28
C CYS A 94 -1.88 -9.06 5.68
N LYS A 95 -1.71 -8.27 6.74
CA LYS A 95 -1.53 -8.69 8.14
C LYS A 95 -2.45 -9.83 8.61
N ASN A 96 -3.70 -9.84 8.16
CA ASN A 96 -4.71 -10.81 8.58
C ASN A 96 -5.08 -11.80 7.45
N LEU A 97 -4.30 -11.83 6.38
CA LEU A 97 -4.50 -12.74 5.27
C LEU A 97 -3.56 -13.93 5.42
N THR A 98 -4.03 -15.13 5.09
CA THR A 98 -3.30 -16.38 5.30
C THR A 98 -3.00 -17.13 4.01
N SER A 99 -3.35 -16.55 2.86
CA SER A 99 -3.11 -17.17 1.55
C SER A 99 -3.13 -16.15 0.41
N SER A 100 -2.47 -16.49 -0.68
CA SER A 100 -2.49 -15.76 -1.96
C SER A 100 -3.92 -15.57 -2.48
N TYR A 101 -4.78 -16.58 -2.31
CA TYR A 101 -6.20 -16.49 -2.64
C TYR A 101 -6.90 -15.32 -1.91
N GLN A 102 -6.68 -15.18 -0.60
CA GLN A 102 -7.28 -14.09 0.17
C GLN A 102 -6.74 -12.72 -0.23
N VAL A 103 -5.47 -12.63 -0.60
CA VAL A 103 -4.88 -11.41 -1.15
C VAL A 103 -5.57 -11.05 -2.46
N THR A 104 -5.73 -12.01 -3.37
CA THR A 104 -6.42 -11.78 -4.66
C THR A 104 -7.87 -11.34 -4.45
N VAL A 105 -8.61 -11.99 -3.55
CA VAL A 105 -9.99 -11.57 -3.19
C VAL A 105 -9.99 -10.12 -2.69
N LYS A 106 -9.03 -9.75 -1.85
CA LYS A 106 -8.94 -8.40 -1.31
C LYS A 106 -8.61 -7.39 -2.42
N LEU A 107 -7.68 -7.71 -3.32
CA LEU A 107 -7.38 -6.88 -4.50
C LEU A 107 -8.63 -6.65 -5.37
N VAL A 108 -9.40 -7.70 -5.68
CA VAL A 108 -10.67 -7.58 -6.43
C VAL A 108 -11.63 -6.65 -5.71
N ASN A 109 -11.70 -6.75 -4.38
CA ASN A 109 -12.63 -5.97 -3.57
C ASN A 109 -12.27 -4.49 -3.41
N GLU A 110 -11.01 -4.09 -3.71
CA GLU A 110 -10.63 -2.68 -3.80
C GLU A 110 -11.29 -1.98 -5.00
N PHE A 111 -11.66 -2.74 -6.04
CA PHE A 111 -12.35 -2.23 -7.24
C PHE A 111 -13.88 -2.38 -7.18
N ARG A 112 -14.44 -2.94 -6.10
CA ARG A 112 -15.87 -3.24 -6.00
C ARG A 112 -16.57 -2.42 -4.93
N GLU A 113 -17.78 -2.03 -5.25
CA GLU A 113 -18.69 -1.40 -4.30
C GLU A 113 -18.96 -2.32 -3.09
N PRO A 114 -19.23 -1.77 -1.90
CA PRO A 114 -19.42 -2.55 -0.66
C PRO A 114 -20.46 -3.67 -0.78
N ASN A 115 -21.51 -3.46 -1.58
CA ASN A 115 -22.61 -4.43 -1.76
C ASN A 115 -22.28 -5.56 -2.76
N ASN A 116 -21.18 -5.44 -3.51
CA ASN A 116 -20.78 -6.37 -4.56
C ASN A 116 -19.46 -7.07 -4.27
N LYS A 117 -18.98 -7.02 -3.03
CA LYS A 117 -17.71 -7.64 -2.64
C LYS A 117 -17.74 -9.15 -2.78
N VAL A 118 -16.64 -9.70 -3.30
CA VAL A 118 -16.39 -11.14 -3.35
C VAL A 118 -16.16 -11.64 -1.92
N PRO A 119 -16.84 -12.69 -1.47
CA PRO A 119 -16.58 -13.31 -0.19
C PRO A 119 -15.21 -14.01 -0.21
N THR A 120 -14.60 -14.16 0.97
CA THR A 120 -13.29 -14.81 1.14
C THR A 120 -13.29 -16.32 0.89
N THR A 121 -14.45 -16.90 0.56
CA THR A 121 -14.62 -18.31 0.22
C THR A 121 -15.75 -18.47 -0.80
N GLY A 122 -15.75 -19.60 -1.54
CA GLY A 122 -16.87 -19.96 -2.40
C GLY A 122 -16.61 -19.83 -3.90
N TYR A 123 -15.57 -19.14 -4.32
CA TYR A 123 -15.15 -19.09 -5.72
C TYR A 123 -13.85 -19.87 -5.92
N PRO A 124 -13.67 -20.57 -7.06
CA PRO A 124 -12.36 -21.10 -7.45
C PRO A 124 -11.33 -19.98 -7.62
N PRO A 125 -10.05 -20.20 -7.32
CA PRO A 125 -8.99 -19.20 -7.49
C PRO A 125 -8.98 -18.58 -8.89
N ASP A 126 -9.03 -19.39 -9.93
CA ASP A 126 -9.04 -18.93 -11.33
C ASP A 126 -10.17 -17.93 -11.61
N THR A 127 -11.36 -18.15 -10.99
CA THR A 127 -12.49 -17.23 -11.14
C THR A 127 -12.19 -15.86 -10.51
N VAL A 128 -11.53 -15.84 -9.37
CA VAL A 128 -11.17 -14.59 -8.70
C VAL A 128 -10.10 -13.82 -9.51
N TYR A 129 -9.15 -14.52 -10.11
CA TYR A 129 -8.20 -13.92 -11.05
C TYR A 129 -8.89 -13.33 -12.28
N VAL A 130 -9.87 -14.02 -12.85
CA VAL A 130 -10.67 -13.46 -13.97
C VAL A 130 -11.34 -12.16 -13.54
N PHE A 131 -11.94 -12.10 -12.35
CA PHE A 131 -12.54 -10.87 -11.84
C PHE A 131 -11.52 -9.74 -11.70
N LEU A 132 -10.32 -10.03 -11.21
CA LEU A 132 -9.25 -9.03 -11.11
C LEU A 132 -8.88 -8.48 -12.49
N TRP A 133 -8.65 -9.38 -13.47
CA TRP A 133 -8.31 -8.97 -14.83
C TRP A 133 -9.42 -8.19 -15.53
N GLU A 134 -10.69 -8.52 -15.29
CA GLU A 134 -11.83 -7.76 -15.81
C GLU A 134 -11.83 -6.32 -15.27
N HIS A 135 -11.57 -6.14 -13.98
CA HIS A 135 -11.47 -4.80 -13.39
C HIS A 135 -10.28 -4.04 -13.95
N LEU A 136 -9.09 -4.66 -14.01
CA LEU A 136 -7.89 -4.02 -14.54
C LEU A 136 -8.05 -3.54 -15.99
N LYS A 137 -8.78 -4.31 -16.84
CA LYS A 137 -9.08 -3.91 -18.22
C LYS A 137 -10.03 -2.72 -18.34
N GLN A 138 -10.80 -2.43 -17.29
CA GLN A 138 -11.77 -1.32 -17.28
C GLN A 138 -11.18 -0.04 -16.69
N ILE A 139 -10.03 -0.12 -16.03
CA ILE A 139 -9.34 1.05 -15.50
C ILE A 139 -8.69 1.79 -16.66
N ASP A 140 -9.05 3.05 -16.82
CA ASP A 140 -8.43 3.97 -17.79
C ASP A 140 -7.18 4.61 -17.17
N ALA A 141 -6.23 3.77 -16.77
CA ALA A 141 -4.96 4.20 -16.20
C ALA A 141 -3.79 3.67 -17.04
N THR A 142 -2.72 4.45 -17.14
CA THR A 142 -1.49 4.01 -17.81
C THR A 142 -0.76 2.93 -17.01
N HIS A 143 -0.85 3.02 -15.68
CA HIS A 143 -0.24 2.06 -14.76
C HIS A 143 -1.14 1.78 -13.57
N VAL A 144 -1.20 0.51 -13.15
CA VAL A 144 -1.77 0.10 -11.87
C VAL A 144 -0.64 -0.48 -11.02
N LEU A 145 -0.40 0.13 -9.86
CA LEU A 145 0.63 -0.30 -8.92
C LEU A 145 -0.03 -0.94 -7.70
N PHE A 146 0.30 -2.21 -7.46
CA PHE A 146 -0.13 -2.91 -6.26
C PHE A 146 0.92 -2.80 -5.17
N VAL A 147 0.53 -2.31 -4.00
CA VAL A 147 1.34 -2.27 -2.79
C VAL A 147 0.78 -3.31 -1.83
N LEU A 148 1.55 -4.37 -1.59
CA LEU A 148 1.22 -5.42 -0.63
C LEU A 148 2.06 -5.21 0.63
N ASP A 149 1.44 -4.67 1.68
CA ASP A 149 2.11 -4.43 2.96
C ASP A 149 1.92 -5.62 3.89
N GLU A 150 2.93 -5.93 4.72
CA GLU A 150 2.96 -7.09 5.62
C GLU A 150 2.66 -8.42 4.89
N VAL A 151 3.19 -8.57 3.67
CA VAL A 151 2.94 -9.75 2.81
C VAL A 151 3.53 -11.05 3.38
N ASP A 152 4.48 -10.95 4.28
CA ASP A 152 5.04 -12.07 5.05
C ASP A 152 3.99 -12.79 5.94
N ALA A 153 2.86 -12.15 6.22
CA ALA A 153 1.75 -12.76 6.95
C ALA A 153 1.12 -13.96 6.23
N ILE A 154 1.22 -14.02 4.88
CA ILE A 154 0.67 -15.16 4.10
C ILE A 154 1.53 -16.43 4.20
N GLY A 155 2.69 -16.37 4.86
CA GLY A 155 3.56 -17.52 5.09
C GLY A 155 4.16 -18.10 3.81
N ASP A 156 4.10 -19.42 3.65
CA ASP A 156 4.71 -20.15 2.53
C ASP A 156 3.85 -20.10 1.23
N ASP A 157 2.65 -19.50 1.26
CA ASP A 157 1.81 -19.35 0.07
C ASP A 157 2.14 -18.04 -0.66
N ASP A 158 3.23 -18.05 -1.38
CA ASP A 158 3.79 -16.89 -2.09
C ASP A 158 3.39 -16.80 -3.57
N ASN A 159 2.44 -17.60 -4.03
CA ASN A 159 2.01 -17.65 -5.43
C ASN A 159 1.64 -16.27 -5.98
N ILE A 160 1.02 -15.41 -5.17
CA ILE A 160 0.64 -14.05 -5.58
C ILE A 160 1.82 -13.19 -6.05
N LEU A 161 3.05 -13.53 -5.67
CA LEU A 161 4.25 -12.78 -6.06
C LEU A 161 4.75 -13.14 -7.45
N TYR A 162 4.27 -14.24 -8.02
CA TYR A 162 4.73 -14.80 -9.31
C TYR A 162 3.66 -14.78 -10.41
N GLU A 163 2.41 -14.52 -10.08
CA GLU A 163 1.28 -14.43 -11.00
C GLU A 163 0.95 -12.98 -11.40
#